data_b243c16054cb4da522c860b2ce727344
#
_entry.id   b243c16054cb4da522c860b2ce727344
#
_cell.length_a   1.000
_cell.length_b   1.000
_cell.length_c   1.000
_cell.angle_alpha   90.00
_cell.angle_beta   90.00
_cell.angle_gamma   90.00
#
_symmetry.space_group_name_H-M   'P 1'
#
loop_
_entity.id
_entity.type
_entity.pdbx_description
1 polymer ?
#
loop_
_entity_poly.entity_id
_entity_poly.type
_entity_poly.pdbx_seq_one_letter_code
_entity_poly.pdbx_strand_id
1 'polypeptide(L)'
;MIYKYSSHAKFIMLTILGLIASTQQIIFAYMVQTLTNIGTQRRFGDLAQFLVIVIGAFIATFIASLIFNRLKTSAIQETNTTLRAGILKGMLGQTSEENTASLGFLTTDFKLLETNRFDAEIEIMMQAYMIVFALGYALCVNWLVTLLFLIGSCLPMLVSNLFQKKIQTTAENWTTANDKYVSHIKNFLAGSTTLNLYNKRDNAVKKNQVLINQLEDALRKMNLLNLDTSSWINLIASLFTFLTPFLVGIYMVVKGQTTLGALFAIVQLSNSFLNPILTILEDRNKLSTTKKIVAKAEKYIAKGKVEKKETNYNFAKIQVEDLDLTRKGKELANQINFAVAKGQKVAVIGPSGVGKSTLLQFLLTGKHGHAKEILLNDKKQKPGSFTDLFAYASQSPVIFADTLWFNLTLGANISREKVSEVCQKLGLDQIIAEKGWDYSLGDNADQLSGGQLARIELARAILADRSVLLLDEINASLDKKTSDQIHNYLLNSNLTFIEVIHHYEPADLKKYDQVIELN
;
A
#
# COMPACT_ATOMS: atom_id res chain seq x y z
N MET A 1 9.02 -12.95 -0.25
CA MET A 1 7.97 -12.38 -1.15
C MET A 1 8.44 -12.30 -2.59
N ILE A 2 9.65 -11.88 -2.85
CA ILE A 2 10.20 -11.79 -4.23
C ILE A 2 10.05 -13.12 -4.98
N TYR A 3 10.47 -14.24 -4.39
CA TYR A 3 10.28 -15.57 -4.99
C TYR A 3 8.83 -15.89 -5.38
N LYS A 4 7.84 -15.37 -4.63
CA LYS A 4 6.40 -15.64 -4.86
C LYS A 4 5.80 -14.80 -5.99
N TYR A 5 6.32 -13.58 -6.21
CA TYR A 5 5.69 -12.57 -7.08
C TYR A 5 6.57 -12.12 -8.25
N SER A 6 7.84 -12.56 -8.33
CA SER A 6 8.69 -12.38 -9.50
C SER A 6 8.89 -13.69 -10.28
N SER A 7 9.44 -13.60 -11.47
CA SER A 7 9.78 -14.77 -12.28
C SER A 7 10.81 -15.67 -11.58
N HIS A 8 10.54 -16.97 -11.47
CA HIS A 8 11.43 -17.96 -10.88
C HIS A 8 12.80 -18.00 -11.57
N ALA A 9 12.83 -17.83 -12.90
CA ALA A 9 14.07 -17.77 -13.66
C ALA A 9 14.96 -16.58 -13.24
N LYS A 10 14.35 -15.39 -13.05
CA LYS A 10 15.06 -14.21 -12.55
C LYS A 10 15.62 -14.43 -11.14
N PHE A 11 14.84 -15.05 -10.25
CA PHE A 11 15.29 -15.35 -8.88
C PHE A 11 16.47 -16.33 -8.87
N ILE A 12 16.44 -17.39 -9.67
CA ILE A 12 17.56 -18.34 -9.81
C ILE A 12 18.80 -17.62 -10.34
N MET A 13 18.66 -16.82 -11.38
CA MET A 13 19.77 -16.07 -11.97
C MET A 13 20.35 -15.06 -10.97
N LEU A 14 19.51 -14.39 -10.19
CA LEU A 14 19.90 -13.49 -9.11
C LEU A 14 20.70 -14.23 -8.03
N THR A 15 20.27 -15.44 -7.65
CA THR A 15 20.99 -16.31 -6.70
C THR A 15 22.39 -16.68 -7.23
N ILE A 16 22.51 -17.10 -8.48
CA ILE A 16 23.78 -17.50 -9.09
C ILE A 16 24.74 -16.30 -9.19
N LEU A 17 24.26 -15.18 -9.68
CA LEU A 17 25.08 -13.96 -9.78
C LEU A 17 25.44 -13.39 -8.41
N GLY A 18 24.55 -13.52 -7.43
CA GLY A 18 24.82 -13.16 -6.05
C GLY A 18 25.94 -14.00 -5.44
N LEU A 19 25.95 -15.31 -5.71
CA LEU A 19 27.05 -16.19 -5.30
C LEU A 19 28.39 -15.73 -5.90
N ILE A 20 28.42 -15.45 -7.21
CA ILE A 20 29.65 -14.97 -7.88
C ILE A 20 30.09 -13.62 -7.32
N ALA A 21 29.18 -12.65 -7.16
CA ALA A 21 29.47 -11.33 -6.62
C ALA A 21 30.04 -11.39 -5.19
N SER A 22 29.53 -12.32 -4.36
CA SER A 22 29.96 -12.50 -2.97
C SER A 22 31.41 -13.02 -2.84
N THR A 23 32.01 -13.55 -3.92
CA THR A 23 33.40 -13.99 -3.91
C THR A 23 34.41 -12.85 -3.94
N GLN A 24 34.00 -11.61 -4.20
CA GLN A 24 34.92 -10.47 -4.33
C GLN A 24 35.81 -10.28 -3.10
N GLN A 25 35.28 -10.48 -1.89
CA GLN A 25 36.06 -10.37 -0.65
C GLN A 25 37.14 -11.45 -0.52
N ILE A 26 36.85 -12.65 -1.02
CA ILE A 26 37.83 -13.74 -1.04
C ILE A 26 38.95 -13.43 -2.02
N ILE A 27 38.62 -12.95 -3.21
CA ILE A 27 39.61 -12.54 -4.22
C ILE A 27 40.54 -11.48 -3.65
N PHE A 28 39.97 -10.50 -2.92
CA PHE A 28 40.76 -9.47 -2.26
C PHE A 28 41.69 -10.04 -1.17
N ALA A 29 41.15 -10.93 -0.31
CA ALA A 29 41.96 -11.59 0.73
C ALA A 29 43.06 -12.47 0.14
N TYR A 30 42.75 -13.23 -0.92
CA TYR A 30 43.75 -14.03 -1.65
C TYR A 30 44.86 -13.14 -2.27
N MET A 31 44.44 -11.99 -2.83
CA MET A 31 45.38 -10.99 -3.35
C MET A 31 46.32 -10.49 -2.26
N VAL A 32 45.80 -10.09 -1.11
CA VAL A 32 46.59 -9.61 0.03
C VAL A 32 47.54 -10.70 0.53
N GLN A 33 47.06 -11.92 0.70
CA GLN A 33 47.87 -13.07 1.13
C GLN A 33 49.05 -13.31 0.18
N THR A 34 48.74 -13.39 -1.11
CA THR A 34 49.75 -13.78 -2.11
C THR A 34 50.79 -12.69 -2.32
N LEU A 35 50.37 -11.41 -2.43
CA LEU A 35 51.28 -10.28 -2.56
C LEU A 35 52.18 -10.11 -1.35
N THR A 36 51.64 -10.29 -0.13
CA THR A 36 52.45 -10.28 1.10
C THR A 36 53.48 -11.42 1.12
N ASN A 37 53.07 -12.61 0.72
CA ASN A 37 54.00 -13.76 0.67
C ASN A 37 55.07 -13.62 -0.41
N ILE A 38 54.74 -13.10 -1.62
CA ILE A 38 55.70 -12.76 -2.68
C ILE A 38 56.72 -11.74 -2.17
N GLY A 39 56.25 -10.67 -1.49
CA GLY A 39 57.12 -9.63 -0.94
C GLY A 39 58.09 -10.17 0.15
N THR A 40 57.57 -10.99 1.08
CA THR A 40 58.35 -11.55 2.19
C THR A 40 59.34 -12.63 1.72
N GLN A 41 58.97 -13.41 0.71
CA GLN A 41 59.80 -14.47 0.13
C GLN A 41 60.65 -14.03 -1.05
N ARG A 42 60.56 -12.77 -1.49
CA ARG A 42 61.26 -12.15 -2.64
C ARG A 42 61.08 -12.91 -3.97
N ARG A 43 59.89 -13.56 -4.18
CA ARG A 43 59.56 -14.35 -5.39
C ARG A 43 58.87 -13.47 -6.43
N PHE A 44 59.58 -12.59 -7.10
CA PHE A 44 58.99 -11.61 -8.06
C PHE A 44 58.65 -12.22 -9.44
N GLY A 45 59.12 -13.44 -9.76
CA GLY A 45 58.91 -14.06 -11.08
C GLY A 45 57.46 -14.34 -11.43
N ASP A 46 56.62 -14.64 -10.42
CA ASP A 46 55.21 -15.02 -10.61
C ASP A 46 54.24 -13.83 -10.58
N LEU A 47 54.75 -12.62 -10.34
CA LEU A 47 53.94 -11.45 -10.08
C LEU A 47 53.05 -11.05 -11.26
N ALA A 48 53.60 -11.10 -12.49
CA ALA A 48 52.84 -10.68 -13.68
C ALA A 48 51.66 -11.61 -13.98
N GLN A 49 51.86 -12.93 -13.90
CA GLN A 49 50.79 -13.90 -14.11
C GLN A 49 49.73 -13.80 -13.02
N PHE A 50 50.16 -13.64 -11.78
CA PHE A 50 49.25 -13.44 -10.65
C PHE A 50 48.37 -12.19 -10.83
N LEU A 51 48.94 -11.04 -11.24
CA LEU A 51 48.21 -9.80 -11.47
C LEU A 51 47.13 -9.97 -12.56
N VAL A 52 47.46 -10.66 -13.68
CA VAL A 52 46.48 -10.91 -14.74
C VAL A 52 45.28 -11.69 -14.23
N ILE A 53 45.53 -12.75 -13.43
CA ILE A 53 44.47 -13.60 -12.85
C ILE A 53 43.57 -12.78 -11.91
N VAL A 54 44.16 -12.00 -11.02
CA VAL A 54 43.42 -11.20 -10.02
C VAL A 54 42.62 -10.09 -10.69
N ILE A 55 43.20 -9.39 -11.67
CA ILE A 55 42.48 -8.36 -12.44
C ILE A 55 41.31 -8.98 -13.19
N GLY A 56 41.54 -10.14 -13.85
CA GLY A 56 40.45 -10.86 -14.52
C GLY A 56 39.33 -11.27 -13.57
N ALA A 57 39.66 -11.75 -12.36
CA ALA A 57 38.71 -12.14 -11.34
C ALA A 57 37.90 -10.91 -10.82
N PHE A 58 38.56 -9.75 -10.60
CA PHE A 58 37.86 -8.52 -10.22
C PHE A 58 36.92 -8.03 -11.31
N ILE A 59 37.35 -8.06 -12.59
CA ILE A 59 36.48 -7.70 -13.71
C ILE A 59 35.28 -8.63 -13.79
N ALA A 60 35.45 -9.94 -13.61
CA ALA A 60 34.38 -10.93 -13.64
C ALA A 60 33.34 -10.66 -12.50
N THR A 61 33.83 -10.44 -11.26
CA THR A 61 32.92 -10.13 -10.14
C THR A 61 32.24 -8.79 -10.29
N PHE A 62 32.92 -7.78 -10.86
CA PHE A 62 32.35 -6.49 -11.17
C PHE A 62 31.19 -6.61 -12.20
N ILE A 63 31.41 -7.34 -13.29
CA ILE A 63 30.37 -7.60 -14.30
C ILE A 63 29.20 -8.35 -13.67
N ALA A 64 29.48 -9.39 -12.85
CA ALA A 64 28.44 -10.13 -12.14
C ALA A 64 27.62 -9.22 -11.22
N SER A 65 28.27 -8.31 -10.48
CA SER A 65 27.60 -7.33 -9.63
C SER A 65 26.72 -6.35 -10.41
N LEU A 66 27.18 -5.86 -11.57
CA LEU A 66 26.38 -4.99 -12.43
C LEU A 66 25.11 -5.69 -12.93
N ILE A 67 25.25 -6.94 -13.39
CA ILE A 67 24.10 -7.73 -13.86
C ILE A 67 23.17 -8.05 -12.69
N PHE A 68 23.72 -8.42 -11.53
CA PHE A 68 22.97 -8.66 -10.30
C PHE A 68 22.12 -7.45 -9.91
N ASN A 69 22.68 -6.23 -9.90
CA ASN A 69 21.96 -5.00 -9.55
C ASN A 69 20.81 -4.72 -10.51
N ARG A 70 21.00 -4.95 -11.82
CA ARG A 70 19.94 -4.81 -12.82
C ARG A 70 18.82 -5.85 -12.63
N LEU A 71 19.17 -7.09 -12.33
CA LEU A 71 18.19 -8.13 -12.06
C LEU A 71 17.45 -7.91 -10.75
N LYS A 72 18.16 -7.46 -9.69
CA LYS A 72 17.57 -7.10 -8.40
C LYS A 72 16.48 -6.05 -8.59
N THR A 73 16.82 -4.94 -9.25
CA THR A 73 15.85 -3.87 -9.49
C THR A 73 14.68 -4.31 -10.37
N SER A 74 14.93 -5.12 -11.40
CA SER A 74 13.88 -5.68 -12.25
C SER A 74 12.96 -6.64 -11.49
N ALA A 75 13.49 -7.49 -10.60
CA ALA A 75 12.70 -8.40 -9.78
C ALA A 75 11.83 -7.64 -8.76
N ILE A 76 12.37 -6.60 -8.14
CA ILE A 76 11.62 -5.70 -7.24
C ILE A 76 10.51 -4.97 -8.00
N GLN A 77 10.80 -4.44 -9.20
CA GLN A 77 9.80 -3.78 -10.04
C GLN A 77 8.64 -4.72 -10.40
N GLU A 78 8.94 -5.95 -10.84
CA GLU A 78 7.94 -6.96 -11.18
C GLU A 78 7.07 -7.33 -9.97
N THR A 79 7.72 -7.52 -8.80
CA THR A 79 7.03 -7.78 -7.53
C THR A 79 6.12 -6.61 -7.15
N ASN A 80 6.61 -5.38 -7.25
CA ASN A 80 5.84 -4.16 -6.97
C ASN A 80 4.62 -4.04 -7.87
N THR A 81 4.80 -4.23 -9.18
CA THR A 81 3.71 -4.13 -10.16
C THR A 81 2.62 -5.16 -9.89
N THR A 82 3.00 -6.42 -9.68
CA THR A 82 2.06 -7.52 -9.41
C THR A 82 1.31 -7.31 -8.09
N LEU A 83 2.01 -6.91 -7.04
CA LEU A 83 1.40 -6.67 -5.73
C LEU A 83 0.47 -5.45 -5.75
N ARG A 84 0.91 -4.32 -6.33
CA ARG A 84 0.07 -3.10 -6.41
C ARG A 84 -1.22 -3.36 -7.19
N ALA A 85 -1.12 -4.03 -8.34
CA ALA A 85 -2.30 -4.38 -9.13
C ALA A 85 -3.25 -5.31 -8.34
N GLY A 86 -2.72 -6.35 -7.69
CA GLY A 86 -3.52 -7.28 -6.89
C GLY A 86 -4.16 -6.64 -5.67
N ILE A 87 -3.44 -5.76 -4.98
CA ILE A 87 -3.95 -5.00 -3.83
C ILE A 87 -5.02 -4.01 -4.27
N LEU A 88 -4.77 -3.25 -5.35
CA LEU A 88 -5.74 -2.29 -5.89
C LEU A 88 -7.05 -2.98 -6.29
N LYS A 89 -6.98 -4.12 -6.99
CA LYS A 89 -8.15 -4.94 -7.33
C LYS A 89 -8.94 -5.36 -6.07
N GLY A 90 -8.23 -5.76 -5.00
CA GLY A 90 -8.86 -6.12 -3.72
C GLY A 90 -9.45 -4.95 -2.95
N MET A 91 -8.84 -3.76 -3.05
CA MET A 91 -9.35 -2.53 -2.44
C MET A 91 -10.61 -2.03 -3.14
N LEU A 92 -10.62 -2.04 -4.48
CA LEU A 92 -11.77 -1.63 -5.27
C LEU A 92 -13.00 -2.54 -5.05
N GLY A 93 -12.79 -3.76 -4.56
CA GLY A 93 -13.88 -4.65 -4.13
C GLY A 93 -14.48 -4.32 -2.76
N GLN A 94 -14.03 -3.26 -2.07
CA GLN A 94 -14.54 -2.82 -0.77
C GLN A 94 -15.40 -1.56 -0.88
N THR A 95 -16.29 -1.34 0.09
CA THR A 95 -17.07 -0.11 0.17
C THR A 95 -16.20 1.10 0.54
N SER A 96 -16.61 2.31 0.13
CA SER A 96 -15.87 3.56 0.36
C SER A 96 -15.57 3.84 1.84
N GLU A 97 -16.43 3.43 2.77
CA GLU A 97 -16.23 3.60 4.22
C GLU A 97 -15.03 2.79 4.76
N GLU A 98 -14.74 1.64 4.15
CA GLU A 98 -13.58 0.81 4.50
C GLU A 98 -12.28 1.33 3.87
N ASN A 99 -12.37 2.16 2.83
CA ASN A 99 -11.24 2.61 2.01
C ASN A 99 -10.54 3.88 2.52
N THR A 100 -11.12 4.64 3.45
CA THR A 100 -10.52 5.89 3.94
C THR A 100 -9.14 5.72 4.60
N ALA A 101 -8.86 4.55 5.16
CA ALA A 101 -7.54 4.18 5.70
C ALA A 101 -6.59 3.56 4.65
N SER A 102 -7.02 3.39 3.40
CA SER A 102 -6.35 2.53 2.41
C SER A 102 -5.35 3.26 1.52
N LEU A 103 -5.48 4.59 1.36
CA LEU A 103 -4.56 5.37 0.53
C LEU A 103 -3.13 5.37 1.11
N GLY A 104 -2.99 5.52 2.43
CA GLY A 104 -1.70 5.41 3.12
C GLY A 104 -1.04 4.04 2.93
N PHE A 105 -1.83 2.99 2.75
CA PHE A 105 -1.30 1.65 2.48
C PHE A 105 -0.63 1.56 1.10
N LEU A 106 -1.21 2.16 0.07
CA LEU A 106 -0.65 2.15 -1.29
C LEU A 106 0.59 3.04 -1.45
N THR A 107 0.79 3.97 -0.54
CA THR A 107 1.92 4.92 -0.54
C THR A 107 2.97 4.53 0.51
N THR A 108 2.76 4.89 1.75
CA THR A 108 3.74 4.76 2.84
C THR A 108 3.99 3.31 3.25
N ASP A 109 2.92 2.54 3.52
CA ASP A 109 3.07 1.14 3.94
C ASP A 109 3.70 0.28 2.84
N PHE A 110 3.34 0.57 1.57
CA PHE A 110 3.91 -0.15 0.43
C PHE A 110 5.40 0.15 0.24
N LYS A 111 5.82 1.41 0.47
CA LYS A 111 7.24 1.77 0.43
C LYS A 111 8.03 1.05 1.54
N LEU A 112 7.44 0.88 2.72
CA LEU A 112 8.02 0.06 3.79
C LEU A 112 8.15 -1.43 3.39
N LEU A 113 7.21 -1.99 2.62
CA LEU A 113 7.37 -3.35 2.08
C LEU A 113 8.57 -3.43 1.14
N GLU A 114 8.76 -2.46 0.26
CA GLU A 114 9.89 -2.44 -0.67
C GLU A 114 11.23 -2.41 0.09
N THR A 115 11.40 -1.44 1.00
CA THR A 115 12.67 -1.23 1.70
C THR A 115 12.94 -2.26 2.80
N ASN A 116 11.93 -2.60 3.61
CA ASN A 116 12.11 -3.42 4.80
C ASN A 116 11.77 -4.90 4.58
N ARG A 117 11.22 -5.25 3.40
CA ARG A 117 10.92 -6.64 3.08
C ARG A 117 11.69 -7.12 1.86
N PHE A 118 11.54 -6.49 0.70
CA PHE A 118 12.12 -7.00 -0.54
C PHE A 118 13.64 -6.80 -0.55
N ASP A 119 14.11 -5.60 -0.23
CA ASP A 119 15.54 -5.35 -0.12
C ASP A 119 16.17 -6.21 0.98
N ALA A 120 15.54 -6.32 2.15
CA ALA A 120 16.05 -7.12 3.26
C ALA A 120 16.11 -8.62 2.94
N GLU A 121 15.13 -9.20 2.21
CA GLU A 121 15.19 -10.61 1.79
C GLU A 121 16.40 -10.89 0.89
N ILE A 122 16.71 -10.00 -0.06
CA ILE A 122 17.88 -10.14 -0.95
C ILE A 122 19.18 -9.88 -0.18
N GLU A 123 19.19 -8.87 0.69
CA GLU A 123 20.38 -8.52 1.48
C GLU A 123 20.77 -9.65 2.42
N ILE A 124 19.83 -10.24 3.16
CA ILE A 124 20.09 -11.42 4.01
C ILE A 124 20.71 -12.57 3.19
N MET A 125 20.20 -12.81 1.99
CA MET A 125 20.74 -13.84 1.10
C MET A 125 22.18 -13.53 0.72
N MET A 126 22.49 -12.30 0.32
CA MET A 126 23.84 -11.87 -0.07
C MET A 126 24.81 -11.93 1.10
N GLN A 127 24.39 -11.45 2.28
CA GLN A 127 25.23 -11.48 3.48
C GLN A 127 25.51 -12.92 3.92
N ALA A 128 24.53 -13.83 3.81
CA ALA A 128 24.74 -15.25 4.09
C ALA A 128 25.78 -15.88 3.17
N TYR A 129 25.74 -15.59 1.86
CA TYR A 129 26.77 -16.06 0.93
C TYR A 129 28.15 -15.51 1.28
N MET A 130 28.24 -14.23 1.61
CA MET A 130 29.50 -13.59 2.01
C MET A 130 30.10 -14.27 3.25
N ILE A 131 29.28 -14.54 4.29
CA ILE A 131 29.74 -15.26 5.49
C ILE A 131 30.26 -16.65 5.15
N VAL A 132 29.49 -17.45 4.40
CA VAL A 132 29.86 -18.82 4.06
C VAL A 132 31.19 -18.86 3.30
N PHE A 133 31.36 -18.00 2.32
CA PHE A 133 32.58 -17.95 1.53
C PHE A 133 33.75 -17.40 2.31
N ALA A 134 33.60 -16.31 3.04
CA ALA A 134 34.66 -15.71 3.83
C ALA A 134 35.14 -16.66 4.94
N LEU A 135 34.19 -17.30 5.64
CA LEU A 135 34.52 -18.28 6.69
C LEU A 135 35.19 -19.52 6.12
N GLY A 136 34.68 -20.08 5.01
CA GLY A 136 35.26 -21.23 4.35
C GLY A 136 36.71 -20.98 3.94
N TYR A 137 36.99 -19.87 3.27
CA TYR A 137 38.34 -19.49 2.88
C TYR A 137 39.25 -19.27 4.11
N ALA A 138 38.82 -18.52 5.11
CA ALA A 138 39.60 -18.21 6.29
C ALA A 138 39.96 -19.48 7.09
N LEU A 139 39.03 -20.45 7.24
CA LEU A 139 39.27 -21.74 7.88
C LEU A 139 40.31 -22.58 7.10
N CYS A 140 40.27 -22.56 5.78
CA CYS A 140 41.27 -23.23 4.94
C CYS A 140 42.70 -22.61 5.09
N VAL A 141 42.76 -21.28 5.32
CA VAL A 141 44.04 -20.58 5.49
C VAL A 141 44.65 -20.86 6.86
N ASN A 142 43.91 -20.66 7.95
CA ASN A 142 44.33 -21.04 9.29
C ASN A 142 43.11 -21.10 10.23
N TRP A 143 42.69 -22.30 10.61
CA TRP A 143 41.51 -22.56 11.39
C TRP A 143 41.55 -21.95 12.80
N LEU A 144 42.74 -21.98 13.47
CA LEU A 144 42.87 -21.50 14.85
C LEU A 144 42.73 -19.98 14.92
N VAL A 145 43.43 -19.24 14.06
CA VAL A 145 43.36 -17.78 13.98
C VAL A 145 41.93 -17.36 13.59
N THR A 146 41.30 -18.06 12.64
CA THR A 146 39.92 -17.82 12.22
C THR A 146 38.94 -18.00 13.37
N LEU A 147 39.10 -19.06 14.16
CA LEU A 147 38.23 -19.30 15.32
C LEU A 147 38.34 -18.20 16.36
N LEU A 148 39.53 -17.68 16.63
CA LEU A 148 39.75 -16.57 17.54
C LEU A 148 39.07 -15.28 17.04
N PHE A 149 39.18 -14.98 15.74
CA PHE A 149 38.48 -13.86 15.15
C PHE A 149 36.95 -14.04 15.24
N LEU A 150 36.45 -15.25 15.03
CA LEU A 150 35.03 -15.56 15.11
C LEU A 150 34.46 -15.38 16.54
N ILE A 151 35.19 -15.91 17.55
CA ILE A 151 34.82 -15.72 18.96
C ILE A 151 34.86 -14.23 19.33
N GLY A 152 35.92 -13.53 18.94
CA GLY A 152 36.06 -12.09 19.15
C GLY A 152 34.89 -11.30 18.52
N SER A 153 34.43 -11.73 17.34
CA SER A 153 33.30 -11.09 16.63
C SER A 153 31.93 -11.31 17.31
N CYS A 154 31.79 -12.35 18.16
CA CYS A 154 30.56 -12.57 18.92
C CYS A 154 30.40 -11.61 20.11
N LEU A 155 31.50 -11.08 20.67
CA LEU A 155 31.44 -10.20 21.85
C LEU A 155 30.69 -8.88 21.60
N PRO A 156 30.88 -8.15 20.50
CA PRO A 156 30.09 -6.98 20.15
C PRO A 156 28.59 -7.26 20.06
N MET A 157 28.17 -8.45 19.63
CA MET A 157 26.77 -8.85 19.58
C MET A 157 26.16 -8.99 20.98
N LEU A 158 26.92 -9.50 21.97
CA LEU A 158 26.46 -9.59 23.35
C LEU A 158 26.20 -8.19 23.92
N VAL A 159 27.09 -7.25 23.61
CA VAL A 159 26.90 -5.84 24.02
C VAL A 159 25.65 -5.24 23.37
N SER A 160 25.46 -5.43 22.08
CA SER A 160 24.24 -4.97 21.38
C SER A 160 22.97 -5.51 22.04
N ASN A 161 22.95 -6.81 22.40
CA ASN A 161 21.79 -7.43 23.06
C ASN A 161 21.50 -6.85 24.44
N LEU A 162 22.52 -6.46 25.21
CA LEU A 162 22.36 -5.83 26.52
C LEU A 162 21.63 -4.47 26.44
N PHE A 163 21.89 -3.72 25.38
CA PHE A 163 21.27 -2.41 25.18
C PHE A 163 19.93 -2.45 24.42
N GLN A 164 19.60 -3.58 23.79
CA GLN A 164 18.43 -3.70 22.90
C GLN A 164 17.12 -3.27 23.55
N LYS A 165 16.85 -3.74 24.79
CA LYS A 165 15.62 -3.39 25.51
C LYS A 165 15.53 -1.88 25.77
N LYS A 166 16.64 -1.25 26.16
CA LYS A 166 16.70 0.18 26.44
C LYS A 166 16.54 1.02 25.17
N ILE A 167 17.12 0.58 24.05
CA ILE A 167 16.95 1.20 22.74
C ILE A 167 15.48 1.13 22.31
N GLN A 168 14.85 -0.03 22.45
CA GLN A 168 13.43 -0.20 22.13
C GLN A 168 12.55 0.74 22.97
N THR A 169 12.76 0.81 24.27
CA THR A 169 11.97 1.71 25.15
C THR A 169 12.15 3.18 24.76
N THR A 170 13.37 3.63 24.45
CA THR A 170 13.59 5.01 24.01
C THR A 170 12.95 5.30 22.66
N ALA A 171 12.95 4.35 21.74
CA ALA A 171 12.26 4.46 20.44
C ALA A 171 10.73 4.53 20.60
N GLU A 172 10.16 3.73 21.50
CA GLU A 172 8.72 3.79 21.83
C GLU A 172 8.34 5.15 22.46
N ASN A 173 9.17 5.69 23.33
CA ASN A 173 8.96 7.01 23.93
C ASN A 173 9.00 8.13 22.88
N TRP A 174 9.95 8.06 21.94
CA TRP A 174 9.99 9.00 20.81
C TRP A 174 8.75 8.87 19.92
N THR A 175 8.34 7.66 19.56
CA THR A 175 7.13 7.43 18.74
C THR A 175 5.90 8.03 19.43
N THR A 176 5.75 7.82 20.74
CA THR A 176 4.64 8.37 21.52
C THR A 176 4.64 9.90 21.54
N ALA A 177 5.82 10.51 21.69
CA ALA A 177 5.95 11.98 21.65
C ALA A 177 5.64 12.53 20.25
N ASN A 178 6.08 11.84 19.20
CA ASN A 178 5.81 12.20 17.81
C ASN A 178 4.32 12.13 17.47
N ASP A 179 3.62 11.06 17.89
CA ASP A 179 2.19 10.91 17.64
C ASP A 179 1.37 12.02 18.31
N LYS A 180 1.75 12.40 19.56
CA LYS A 180 1.13 13.53 20.24
C LYS A 180 1.37 14.84 19.51
N TYR A 181 2.60 15.09 19.08
CA TYR A 181 2.95 16.29 18.32
C TYR A 181 2.18 16.37 17.01
N VAL A 182 2.21 15.32 16.19
CA VAL A 182 1.54 15.27 14.88
C VAL A 182 0.02 15.47 15.02
N SER A 183 -0.61 14.78 15.98
CA SER A 183 -2.04 14.90 16.24
C SER A 183 -2.43 16.33 16.63
N HIS A 184 -1.63 16.98 17.46
CA HIS A 184 -1.88 18.34 17.91
C HIS A 184 -1.68 19.37 16.80
N ILE A 185 -0.56 19.29 16.07
CA ILE A 185 -0.25 20.19 14.95
C ILE A 185 -1.29 20.12 13.83
N LYS A 186 -1.80 18.92 13.53
CA LYS A 186 -2.87 18.76 12.52
C LYS A 186 -4.08 19.66 12.79
N ASN A 187 -4.48 19.77 14.06
CA ASN A 187 -5.60 20.63 14.44
C ASN A 187 -5.27 22.13 14.27
N PHE A 188 -4.05 22.54 14.62
CA PHE A 188 -3.62 23.94 14.44
C PHE A 188 -3.47 24.31 12.96
N LEU A 189 -2.99 23.41 12.12
CA LEU A 189 -2.92 23.61 10.67
C LEU A 189 -4.31 23.70 10.04
N ALA A 190 -5.24 22.85 10.45
CA ALA A 190 -6.64 22.95 10.00
C ALA A 190 -7.29 24.28 10.39
N GLY A 191 -6.92 24.85 11.56
CA GLY A 191 -7.37 26.15 12.03
C GLY A 191 -6.50 27.34 11.59
N SER A 192 -5.57 27.16 10.67
CA SER A 192 -4.58 28.19 10.29
C SER A 192 -5.21 29.51 9.81
N THR A 193 -6.28 29.44 9.03
CA THR A 193 -7.05 30.61 8.57
C THR A 193 -7.56 31.43 9.77
N THR A 194 -8.14 30.77 10.77
CA THR A 194 -8.63 31.41 11.99
C THR A 194 -7.50 32.09 12.76
N LEU A 195 -6.37 31.40 12.94
CA LEU A 195 -5.21 31.97 13.63
C LEU A 195 -4.66 33.21 12.91
N ASN A 196 -4.68 33.21 11.58
CA ASN A 196 -4.28 34.32 10.76
C ASN A 196 -5.23 35.52 10.89
N LEU A 197 -6.54 35.29 10.77
CA LEU A 197 -7.57 36.33 10.88
C LEU A 197 -7.51 37.06 12.23
N TYR A 198 -7.24 36.32 13.31
CA TYR A 198 -7.15 36.89 14.66
C TYR A 198 -5.71 37.30 15.06
N ASN A 199 -4.74 37.21 14.17
CA ASN A 199 -3.32 37.55 14.40
C ASN A 199 -2.73 36.86 15.64
N LYS A 200 -2.98 35.53 15.81
CA LYS A 200 -2.60 34.72 16.98
C LYS A 200 -1.60 33.59 16.66
N ARG A 201 -0.83 33.72 15.58
CA ARG A 201 0.16 32.70 15.18
C ARG A 201 1.20 32.46 16.27
N ASP A 202 1.77 33.52 16.87
CA ASP A 202 2.80 33.39 17.89
C ASP A 202 2.30 32.69 19.16
N ASN A 203 1.04 32.93 19.52
CA ASN A 203 0.41 32.22 20.63
C ASN A 203 0.25 30.73 20.36
N ALA A 204 -0.06 30.37 19.11
CA ALA A 204 -0.14 28.98 18.68
C ALA A 204 1.23 28.29 18.73
N VAL A 205 2.29 28.96 18.27
CA VAL A 205 3.69 28.46 18.34
C VAL A 205 4.08 28.27 19.80
N LYS A 206 3.91 29.28 20.67
CA LYS A 206 4.24 29.20 22.11
C LYS A 206 3.53 28.03 22.78
N LYS A 207 2.26 27.80 22.46
CA LYS A 207 1.47 26.68 23.03
C LYS A 207 2.02 25.32 22.58
N ASN A 208 2.53 25.22 21.36
CA ASN A 208 3.09 23.98 20.83
C ASN A 208 4.56 23.77 21.24
N GLN A 209 5.26 24.79 21.73
CA GLN A 209 6.68 24.71 22.09
C GLN A 209 7.00 23.62 23.11
N VAL A 210 6.07 23.35 24.05
CA VAL A 210 6.24 22.27 25.02
C VAL A 210 6.28 20.90 24.34
N LEU A 211 5.39 20.68 23.37
CA LEU A 211 5.35 19.40 22.62
C LEU A 211 6.57 19.26 21.70
N ILE A 212 7.02 20.34 21.09
CA ILE A 212 8.24 20.37 20.29
C ILE A 212 9.44 19.97 21.18
N ASN A 213 9.59 20.59 22.34
CA ASN A 213 10.67 20.28 23.26
C ASN A 213 10.61 18.81 23.76
N GLN A 214 9.42 18.29 24.05
CA GLN A 214 9.27 16.89 24.45
C GLN A 214 9.66 15.93 23.34
N LEU A 215 9.28 16.21 22.09
CA LEU A 215 9.65 15.43 20.92
C LEU A 215 11.18 15.42 20.71
N GLU A 216 11.79 16.61 20.71
CA GLU A 216 13.23 16.75 20.50
C GLU A 216 14.06 16.15 21.64
N ASP A 217 13.61 16.27 22.90
CA ASP A 217 14.25 15.59 24.04
C ASP A 217 14.18 14.07 23.96
N ALA A 218 13.06 13.53 23.51
CA ALA A 218 12.92 12.09 23.31
C ALA A 218 13.83 11.61 22.16
N LEU A 219 13.90 12.36 21.05
CA LEU A 219 14.78 12.07 19.93
C LEU A 219 16.25 12.14 20.33
N ARG A 220 16.65 13.17 21.08
CA ARG A 220 18.00 13.33 21.59
C ARG A 220 18.42 12.14 22.48
N LYS A 221 17.55 11.72 23.39
CA LYS A 221 17.83 10.55 24.27
C LYS A 221 18.00 9.27 23.48
N MET A 222 17.16 9.04 22.46
CA MET A 222 17.26 7.88 21.59
C MET A 222 18.59 7.91 20.79
N ASN A 223 18.93 9.05 20.20
CA ASN A 223 20.15 9.20 19.41
C ASN A 223 21.41 9.05 20.26
N LEU A 224 21.47 9.66 21.46
CA LEU A 224 22.60 9.51 22.38
C LEU A 224 22.80 8.04 22.76
N LEU A 225 21.73 7.33 23.12
CA LEU A 225 21.83 5.93 23.50
C LEU A 225 22.36 5.06 22.34
N ASN A 226 21.94 5.35 21.10
CA ASN A 226 22.42 4.64 19.93
C ASN A 226 23.92 4.92 19.68
N LEU A 227 24.36 6.19 19.80
CA LEU A 227 25.77 6.57 19.64
C LEU A 227 26.65 5.97 20.73
N ASP A 228 26.20 6.01 22.00
CA ASP A 228 26.92 5.41 23.13
C ASP A 228 27.05 3.89 22.94
N THR A 229 25.96 3.22 22.55
CA THR A 229 25.96 1.78 22.26
C THR A 229 26.94 1.45 21.13
N SER A 230 26.94 2.22 20.05
CA SER A 230 27.89 2.06 18.94
C SER A 230 29.33 2.24 19.39
N SER A 231 29.59 3.21 20.29
CA SER A 231 30.92 3.44 20.85
C SER A 231 31.43 2.24 21.66
N TRP A 232 30.57 1.66 22.51
CA TRP A 232 30.90 0.43 23.25
C TRP A 232 31.15 -0.76 22.32
N ILE A 233 30.31 -0.95 21.30
CA ILE A 233 30.47 -2.00 20.29
C ILE A 233 31.82 -1.83 19.60
N ASN A 234 32.18 -0.62 19.16
CA ASN A 234 33.45 -0.36 18.47
C ASN A 234 34.67 -0.60 19.37
N LEU A 235 34.61 -0.21 20.64
CA LEU A 235 35.69 -0.47 21.59
C LEU A 235 35.93 -1.98 21.75
N ILE A 236 34.87 -2.73 22.00
CA ILE A 236 34.96 -4.18 22.23
C ILE A 236 35.40 -4.90 20.93
N ALA A 237 34.91 -4.47 19.78
CA ALA A 237 35.37 -4.98 18.49
C ALA A 237 36.87 -4.73 18.30
N SER A 238 37.36 -3.51 18.59
CA SER A 238 38.78 -3.16 18.45
C SER A 238 39.68 -4.03 19.33
N LEU A 239 39.27 -4.28 20.57
CA LEU A 239 40.08 -5.08 21.51
C LEU A 239 40.02 -6.59 21.26
N PHE A 240 38.82 -7.11 21.07
CA PHE A 240 38.60 -8.55 21.05
C PHE A 240 38.46 -9.15 19.66
N THR A 241 37.97 -8.38 18.67
CA THR A 241 37.88 -8.85 17.29
C THR A 241 39.18 -8.62 16.52
N PHE A 242 39.95 -7.56 16.82
CA PHE A 242 41.17 -7.26 16.08
C PHE A 242 42.43 -7.49 16.91
N LEU A 243 42.62 -6.77 18.01
CA LEU A 243 43.89 -6.77 18.73
C LEU A 243 44.28 -8.17 19.23
N THR A 244 43.36 -8.86 19.93
CA THR A 244 43.67 -10.17 20.53
C THR A 244 44.00 -11.26 19.51
N PRO A 245 43.15 -11.51 18.44
CA PRO A 245 43.48 -12.49 17.43
C PRO A 245 44.71 -12.11 16.63
N PHE A 246 44.96 -10.81 16.39
CA PHE A 246 46.14 -10.34 15.67
C PHE A 246 47.43 -10.63 16.46
N LEU A 247 47.45 -10.41 17.79
CA LEU A 247 48.61 -10.74 18.64
C LEU A 247 48.90 -12.24 18.63
N VAL A 248 47.87 -13.09 18.74
CA VAL A 248 48.03 -14.54 18.65
C VAL A 248 48.54 -14.95 17.27
N GLY A 249 47.99 -14.34 16.21
CA GLY A 249 48.42 -14.60 14.84
C GLY A 249 49.89 -14.23 14.61
N ILE A 250 50.36 -13.07 15.10
CA ILE A 250 51.79 -12.70 15.04
C ILE A 250 52.66 -13.71 15.79
N TYR A 251 52.24 -14.15 16.98
CA TYR A 251 52.95 -15.19 17.72
C TYR A 251 53.09 -16.47 16.89
N MET A 252 52.03 -16.89 16.20
CA MET A 252 52.06 -18.07 15.32
C MET A 252 52.97 -17.88 14.08
N VAL A 253 53.04 -16.67 13.53
CA VAL A 253 53.97 -16.31 12.44
C VAL A 253 55.42 -16.48 12.91
N VAL A 254 55.77 -15.95 14.09
CA VAL A 254 57.10 -16.07 14.69
C VAL A 254 57.46 -17.54 14.94
N LYS A 255 56.48 -18.38 15.30
CA LYS A 255 56.68 -19.84 15.46
C LYS A 255 56.71 -20.61 14.13
N GLY A 256 56.56 -19.99 13.00
CA GLY A 256 56.53 -20.64 11.68
C GLY A 256 55.27 -21.49 11.41
N GLN A 257 54.22 -21.34 12.22
CA GLN A 257 52.94 -22.08 12.09
C GLN A 257 51.99 -21.48 11.08
N THR A 258 52.19 -20.22 10.66
CA THR A 258 51.42 -19.53 9.63
C THR A 258 52.31 -18.51 8.92
N THR A 259 51.86 -17.97 7.79
CA THR A 259 52.57 -16.90 7.09
C THR A 259 51.99 -15.53 7.44
N LEU A 260 52.79 -14.47 7.27
CA LEU A 260 52.32 -13.11 7.47
C LEU A 260 51.18 -12.75 6.51
N GLY A 261 51.27 -13.22 5.25
CA GLY A 261 50.21 -13.05 4.27
C GLY A 261 48.90 -13.75 4.66
N ALA A 262 48.97 -14.94 5.25
CA ALA A 262 47.81 -15.66 5.76
C ALA A 262 47.13 -14.89 6.90
N LEU A 263 47.92 -14.32 7.83
CA LEU A 263 47.38 -13.49 8.90
C LEU A 263 46.64 -12.26 8.37
N PHE A 264 47.27 -11.51 7.43
CA PHE A 264 46.64 -10.35 6.83
C PHE A 264 45.37 -10.67 6.04
N ALA A 265 45.34 -11.81 5.35
CA ALA A 265 44.12 -12.27 4.66
C ALA A 265 42.97 -12.53 5.64
N ILE A 266 43.23 -13.19 6.79
CA ILE A 266 42.21 -13.45 7.81
C ILE A 266 41.77 -12.15 8.46
N VAL A 267 42.67 -11.22 8.78
CA VAL A 267 42.34 -9.89 9.30
C VAL A 267 41.41 -9.13 8.32
N GLN A 268 41.75 -9.18 7.02
CA GLN A 268 40.91 -8.54 5.98
C GLN A 268 39.51 -9.15 5.94
N LEU A 269 39.39 -10.48 6.10
CA LEU A 269 38.10 -11.15 6.10
C LEU A 269 37.34 -11.03 7.41
N SER A 270 37.96 -10.60 8.52
CA SER A 270 37.26 -10.45 9.81
C SER A 270 36.09 -9.51 9.73
N ASN A 271 36.18 -8.41 8.96
CA ASN A 271 35.07 -7.51 8.67
C ASN A 271 33.94 -8.19 7.87
N SER A 272 34.26 -9.21 7.09
CA SER A 272 33.29 -10.01 6.32
C SER A 272 32.60 -11.10 7.17
N PHE A 273 32.86 -11.18 8.46
CA PHE A 273 32.13 -12.01 9.42
C PHE A 273 31.19 -11.13 10.28
N LEU A 274 31.71 -10.08 10.91
CA LEU A 274 30.96 -9.27 11.86
C LEU A 274 29.88 -8.44 11.17
N ASN A 275 30.25 -7.65 10.17
CA ASN A 275 29.31 -6.75 9.51
C ASN A 275 28.12 -7.49 8.86
N PRO A 276 28.31 -8.56 8.09
CA PRO A 276 27.21 -9.35 7.56
C PRO A 276 26.27 -9.93 8.61
N ILE A 277 26.81 -10.39 9.76
CA ILE A 277 25.97 -10.91 10.85
C ILE A 277 25.09 -9.79 11.42
N LEU A 278 25.66 -8.61 11.68
CA LEU A 278 24.92 -7.45 12.18
C LEU A 278 23.84 -7.01 11.18
N THR A 279 24.17 -6.97 9.89
CA THR A 279 23.21 -6.63 8.82
C THR A 279 22.07 -7.66 8.76
N ILE A 280 22.35 -8.96 8.84
CA ILE A 280 21.31 -10.00 8.88
C ILE A 280 20.37 -9.80 10.08
N LEU A 281 20.91 -9.48 11.26
CA LEU A 281 20.10 -9.23 12.46
C LEU A 281 19.24 -7.99 12.29
N GLU A 282 19.78 -6.91 11.76
CA GLU A 282 19.05 -5.69 11.44
C GLU A 282 17.92 -5.94 10.44
N ASP A 283 18.23 -6.65 9.36
CA ASP A 283 17.26 -6.95 8.31
C ASP A 283 16.18 -7.93 8.80
N ARG A 284 16.50 -8.89 9.68
CA ARG A 284 15.46 -9.67 10.38
C ARG A 284 14.51 -8.81 11.18
N ASN A 285 15.02 -7.77 11.84
CA ASN A 285 14.17 -6.81 12.56
C ASN A 285 13.30 -6.04 11.57
N LYS A 286 13.85 -5.53 10.45
CA LYS A 286 13.09 -4.90 9.36
C LYS A 286 11.98 -5.83 8.84
N LEU A 287 12.30 -7.11 8.57
CA LEU A 287 11.30 -8.11 8.18
C LEU A 287 10.16 -8.25 9.20
N SER A 288 10.47 -8.16 10.50
CA SER A 288 9.46 -8.28 11.54
C SER A 288 8.48 -7.11 11.57
N THR A 289 8.94 -5.89 11.28
CA THR A 289 8.08 -4.69 11.22
C THR A 289 7.04 -4.76 10.10
N THR A 290 7.34 -5.49 9.04
CA THR A 290 6.47 -5.61 7.86
C THR A 290 5.41 -6.72 7.97
N LYS A 291 5.42 -7.57 9.00
CA LYS A 291 4.50 -8.72 9.11
C LYS A 291 3.02 -8.33 9.01
N LYS A 292 2.61 -7.27 9.71
CA LYS A 292 1.21 -6.78 9.69
C LYS A 292 0.84 -6.23 8.31
N ILE A 293 1.77 -5.55 7.64
CA ILE A 293 1.58 -4.97 6.31
C ILE A 293 1.43 -6.09 5.28
N VAL A 294 2.29 -7.12 5.35
CA VAL A 294 2.21 -8.32 4.50
C VAL A 294 0.85 -9.01 4.66
N ALA A 295 0.42 -9.27 5.89
CA ALA A 295 -0.87 -9.90 6.17
C ALA A 295 -2.05 -9.08 5.59
N LYS A 296 -1.97 -7.75 5.70
CA LYS A 296 -2.96 -6.84 5.12
C LYS A 296 -2.94 -6.89 3.58
N ALA A 297 -1.75 -6.90 2.96
CA ALA A 297 -1.59 -7.04 1.51
C ALA A 297 -2.19 -8.37 1.01
N GLU A 298 -1.86 -9.49 1.67
CA GLU A 298 -2.39 -10.81 1.30
C GLU A 298 -3.92 -10.88 1.44
N LYS A 299 -4.48 -10.24 2.45
CA LYS A 299 -5.94 -10.13 2.62
C LYS A 299 -6.60 -9.39 1.45
N TYR A 300 -6.02 -8.27 1.00
CA TYR A 300 -6.52 -7.55 -0.18
C TYR A 300 -6.40 -8.40 -1.45
N ILE A 301 -5.25 -9.03 -1.69
CA ILE A 301 -5.04 -9.88 -2.86
C ILE A 301 -6.04 -11.06 -2.88
N ALA A 302 -6.28 -11.68 -1.72
CA ALA A 302 -7.27 -12.76 -1.61
C ALA A 302 -8.68 -12.28 -1.96
N LYS A 303 -9.08 -11.09 -1.49
CA LYS A 303 -10.38 -10.47 -1.84
C LYS A 303 -10.47 -10.16 -3.35
N GLY A 304 -9.39 -9.65 -3.96
CA GLY A 304 -9.36 -9.34 -5.39
C GLY A 304 -9.41 -10.55 -6.33
N LYS A 305 -9.17 -11.76 -5.81
CA LYS A 305 -9.30 -13.01 -6.56
C LYS A 305 -10.73 -13.55 -6.62
N VAL A 306 -11.61 -13.05 -5.76
CA VAL A 306 -13.03 -13.43 -5.78
C VAL A 306 -13.67 -12.70 -6.97
N GLU A 307 -13.80 -13.37 -8.08
CA GLU A 307 -14.57 -12.87 -9.23
C GLU A 307 -16.04 -12.84 -8.84
N LYS A 308 -16.62 -11.64 -8.80
CA LYS A 308 -18.09 -11.53 -8.84
C LYS A 308 -18.53 -11.97 -10.23
N LYS A 309 -19.20 -13.12 -10.33
CA LYS A 309 -19.92 -13.46 -11.55
C LYS A 309 -21.05 -12.45 -11.69
N GLU A 310 -21.05 -11.69 -12.77
CA GLU A 310 -22.23 -10.90 -13.13
C GLU A 310 -23.41 -11.84 -13.31
N THR A 311 -24.43 -11.64 -12.50
CA THR A 311 -25.65 -12.43 -12.57
C THR A 311 -26.67 -11.62 -13.37
N ASN A 312 -26.97 -12.05 -14.58
CA ASN A 312 -28.07 -11.47 -15.34
C ASN A 312 -29.38 -11.92 -14.71
N TYR A 313 -30.04 -11.04 -13.98
CA TYR A 313 -31.34 -11.31 -13.39
C TYR A 313 -32.45 -11.07 -14.43
N ASN A 314 -33.25 -12.10 -14.72
CA ASN A 314 -34.51 -11.87 -15.40
C ASN A 314 -35.49 -11.27 -14.37
N PHE A 315 -35.38 -9.94 -14.18
CA PHE A 315 -36.10 -9.22 -13.14
C PHE A 315 -37.59 -9.09 -13.49
N ALA A 316 -38.44 -9.55 -12.58
CA ALA A 316 -39.89 -9.36 -12.63
C ALA A 316 -40.35 -8.50 -11.43
N LYS A 317 -39.91 -8.82 -10.21
CA LYS A 317 -40.35 -8.17 -8.98
C LYS A 317 -39.31 -8.34 -7.87
N ILE A 318 -39.11 -7.30 -7.07
CA ILE A 318 -38.48 -7.38 -5.75
C ILE A 318 -39.49 -7.00 -4.67
N GLN A 319 -39.49 -7.74 -3.55
CA GLN A 319 -40.36 -7.50 -2.42
C GLN A 319 -39.52 -7.55 -1.14
N VAL A 320 -39.73 -6.58 -0.25
CA VAL A 320 -39.03 -6.46 1.03
C VAL A 320 -40.10 -6.40 2.12
N GLU A 321 -39.97 -7.27 3.12
CA GLU A 321 -40.90 -7.38 4.23
C GLU A 321 -40.18 -7.08 5.55
N ASP A 322 -40.83 -6.24 6.36
CA ASP A 322 -40.46 -5.94 7.74
C ASP A 322 -38.98 -5.49 7.83
N LEU A 323 -38.63 -4.44 7.06
CA LEU A 323 -37.29 -3.88 7.04
C LEU A 323 -37.14 -2.81 8.11
N ASP A 324 -36.17 -3.02 9.00
CA ASP A 324 -35.71 -2.04 9.98
C ASP A 324 -34.37 -1.47 9.55
N LEU A 325 -34.25 -0.13 9.52
CA LEU A 325 -33.05 0.58 9.12
C LEU A 325 -32.30 1.08 10.34
N THR A 326 -30.97 0.87 10.34
CA THR A 326 -30.09 1.29 11.42
C THR A 326 -28.83 1.95 10.85
N ARG A 327 -28.29 3.00 11.48
CA ARG A 327 -27.01 3.61 11.10
C ARG A 327 -26.25 4.05 12.34
N LYS A 328 -24.99 3.62 12.47
CA LYS A 328 -24.12 3.91 13.62
C LYS A 328 -24.78 3.58 14.98
N GLY A 329 -25.54 2.48 15.04
CA GLY A 329 -26.24 2.05 16.26
C GLY A 329 -27.53 2.82 16.58
N LYS A 330 -27.97 3.75 15.73
CA LYS A 330 -29.23 4.46 15.86
C LYS A 330 -30.27 3.85 14.93
N GLU A 331 -31.44 3.56 15.44
CA GLU A 331 -32.62 3.18 14.66
C GLU A 331 -33.12 4.41 13.89
N LEU A 332 -33.49 4.19 12.61
CA LEU A 332 -33.97 5.24 11.71
C LEU A 332 -35.45 5.05 11.40
N ALA A 333 -35.79 4.03 10.64
CA ALA A 333 -37.18 3.70 10.29
C ALA A 333 -37.39 2.18 10.42
N ASN A 334 -38.58 1.76 10.84
CA ASN A 334 -38.90 0.37 11.16
C ASN A 334 -40.12 -0.12 10.37
N GLN A 335 -40.25 -1.44 10.24
CA GLN A 335 -41.40 -2.13 9.64
C GLN A 335 -41.74 -1.67 8.22
N ILE A 336 -40.69 -1.35 7.43
CA ILE A 336 -40.88 -0.90 6.05
C ILE A 336 -41.25 -2.11 5.18
N ASN A 337 -42.37 -2.01 4.47
CA ASN A 337 -42.85 -3.02 3.55
C ASN A 337 -43.08 -2.40 2.17
N PHE A 338 -42.48 -2.99 1.13
CA PHE A 338 -42.70 -2.53 -0.23
C PHE A 338 -42.43 -3.63 -1.25
N ALA A 339 -42.97 -3.43 -2.46
CA ALA A 339 -42.69 -4.29 -3.59
C ALA A 339 -42.54 -3.43 -4.85
N VAL A 340 -41.59 -3.77 -5.71
CA VAL A 340 -41.32 -3.06 -6.96
C VAL A 340 -41.32 -4.06 -8.11
N ALA A 341 -42.23 -3.91 -9.04
CA ALA A 341 -42.30 -4.72 -10.26
C ALA A 341 -41.56 -4.02 -11.42
N LYS A 342 -41.21 -4.80 -12.44
CA LYS A 342 -40.57 -4.30 -13.65
C LYS A 342 -41.40 -3.18 -14.29
N GLY A 343 -40.76 -2.07 -14.61
CA GLY A 343 -41.39 -0.88 -15.21
C GLY A 343 -42.00 0.09 -14.20
N GLN A 344 -42.12 -0.26 -12.92
CA GLN A 344 -42.66 0.64 -11.90
C GLN A 344 -41.71 1.76 -11.50
N LYS A 345 -42.28 2.92 -11.18
CA LYS A 345 -41.64 4.12 -10.69
C LYS A 345 -42.07 4.33 -9.23
N VAL A 346 -41.10 4.25 -8.32
CA VAL A 346 -41.37 4.31 -6.88
C VAL A 346 -40.70 5.54 -6.29
N ALA A 347 -41.47 6.35 -5.57
CA ALA A 347 -40.97 7.50 -4.81
C ALA A 347 -40.74 7.09 -3.34
N VAL A 348 -39.65 7.54 -2.75
CA VAL A 348 -39.38 7.45 -1.30
C VAL A 348 -39.36 8.85 -0.72
N ILE A 349 -40.28 9.11 0.21
CA ILE A 349 -40.45 10.42 0.86
C ILE A 349 -40.33 10.30 2.37
N GLY A 350 -40.17 11.40 3.06
CA GLY A 350 -40.11 11.50 4.53
C GLY A 350 -39.19 12.62 5.00
N PRO A 351 -39.11 12.88 6.30
CA PRO A 351 -38.27 13.92 6.87
C PRO A 351 -36.78 13.72 6.58
N SER A 352 -35.99 14.81 6.68
CA SER A 352 -34.53 14.71 6.58
C SER A 352 -33.99 13.86 7.74
N GLY A 353 -33.08 12.92 7.41
CA GLY A 353 -32.45 12.05 8.41
C GLY A 353 -33.23 10.80 8.82
N VAL A 354 -34.44 10.57 8.29
CA VAL A 354 -35.27 9.39 8.60
C VAL A 354 -34.71 8.06 8.02
N GLY A 355 -33.78 8.12 7.06
CA GLY A 355 -33.18 6.90 6.50
C GLY A 355 -33.45 6.65 5.03
N LYS A 356 -33.93 7.63 4.24
CA LYS A 356 -34.22 7.47 2.81
C LYS A 356 -33.02 6.96 2.01
N SER A 357 -31.87 7.64 2.09
CA SER A 357 -30.62 7.18 1.44
C SER A 357 -30.08 5.88 2.07
N THR A 358 -30.41 5.62 3.35
CA THR A 358 -30.04 4.37 4.02
C THR A 358 -30.82 3.18 3.45
N LEU A 359 -32.10 3.38 3.06
CA LEU A 359 -32.89 2.39 2.34
C LEU A 359 -32.22 1.99 1.01
N LEU A 360 -31.80 2.99 0.21
CA LEU A 360 -31.10 2.71 -1.05
C LEU A 360 -29.76 1.99 -0.80
N GLN A 361 -29.00 2.40 0.22
CA GLN A 361 -27.76 1.74 0.61
C GLN A 361 -27.99 0.29 1.10
N PHE A 362 -29.08 0.03 1.80
CA PHE A 362 -29.44 -1.32 2.20
C PHE A 362 -29.70 -2.21 0.98
N LEU A 363 -30.45 -1.74 0.00
CA LEU A 363 -30.70 -2.46 -1.25
C LEU A 363 -29.38 -2.76 -2.00
N LEU A 364 -28.48 -1.78 -2.07
CA LEU A 364 -27.18 -1.91 -2.74
C LEU A 364 -26.20 -2.85 -2.03
N THR A 365 -26.16 -2.83 -0.69
CA THR A 365 -25.06 -3.44 0.06
C THR A 365 -25.50 -4.53 1.05
N GLY A 366 -26.77 -4.59 1.38
CA GLY A 366 -27.31 -5.42 2.47
C GLY A 366 -26.89 -4.95 3.87
N LYS A 367 -26.25 -3.77 3.97
CA LYS A 367 -25.80 -3.18 5.24
C LYS A 367 -26.81 -2.14 5.74
N HIS A 368 -26.68 -1.76 7.02
CA HIS A 368 -27.47 -0.68 7.64
C HIS A 368 -28.95 -0.98 7.81
N GLY A 369 -29.34 -2.26 7.83
CA GLY A 369 -30.70 -2.69 8.11
C GLY A 369 -30.82 -4.19 8.25
N HIS A 370 -31.99 -4.60 8.71
CA HIS A 370 -32.40 -6.00 8.81
C HIS A 370 -33.82 -6.14 8.26
N ALA A 371 -34.00 -7.01 7.27
CA ALA A 371 -35.31 -7.35 6.74
C ALA A 371 -35.69 -8.76 7.17
N LYS A 372 -36.94 -8.99 7.53
CA LYS A 372 -37.47 -10.33 7.83
C LYS A 372 -37.39 -11.21 6.60
N GLU A 373 -37.75 -10.68 5.45
CA GLU A 373 -37.71 -11.39 4.18
C GLU A 373 -37.43 -10.45 3.00
N ILE A 374 -36.62 -10.95 2.06
CA ILE A 374 -36.41 -10.31 0.75
C ILE A 374 -36.67 -11.36 -0.31
N LEU A 375 -37.61 -11.09 -1.22
CA LEU A 375 -37.98 -11.95 -2.33
C LEU A 375 -37.60 -11.30 -3.66
N LEU A 376 -36.89 -12.00 -4.50
CA LEU A 376 -36.62 -11.62 -5.88
C LEU A 376 -37.27 -12.65 -6.79
N ASN A 377 -38.28 -12.24 -7.56
CA ASN A 377 -39.12 -13.14 -8.36
C ASN A 377 -39.64 -14.32 -7.51
N ASP A 378 -40.22 -14.01 -6.35
CA ASP A 378 -40.76 -14.95 -5.36
C ASP A 378 -39.75 -15.93 -4.75
N LYS A 379 -38.45 -15.73 -5.00
CA LYS A 379 -37.37 -16.52 -4.40
C LYS A 379 -36.66 -15.72 -3.30
N LYS A 380 -36.55 -16.34 -2.13
CA LYS A 380 -35.86 -15.74 -0.97
C LYS A 380 -34.39 -15.44 -1.27
N GLN A 381 -33.96 -14.25 -0.95
CA GLN A 381 -32.61 -13.75 -1.16
C GLN A 381 -31.98 -13.26 0.16
N LYS A 382 -30.65 -13.30 0.22
CA LYS A 382 -29.92 -12.69 1.33
C LYS A 382 -29.63 -11.21 1.02
N PRO A 383 -29.69 -10.30 2.00
CA PRO A 383 -29.28 -8.92 1.81
C PRO A 383 -27.89 -8.83 1.17
N GLY A 384 -27.73 -7.99 0.16
CA GLY A 384 -26.46 -7.79 -0.55
C GLY A 384 -26.06 -8.88 -1.55
N SER A 385 -26.87 -9.93 -1.77
CA SER A 385 -26.58 -10.99 -2.76
C SER A 385 -26.98 -10.64 -4.20
N PHE A 386 -27.73 -9.57 -4.40
CA PHE A 386 -28.31 -9.15 -5.69
C PHE A 386 -27.93 -7.72 -6.07
N THR A 387 -26.74 -7.28 -5.67
CA THR A 387 -26.23 -5.92 -5.97
C THR A 387 -26.17 -5.60 -7.45
N ASP A 388 -25.98 -6.62 -8.29
CA ASP A 388 -25.93 -6.46 -9.76
C ASP A 388 -27.30 -6.16 -10.40
N LEU A 389 -28.38 -6.22 -9.61
CA LEU A 389 -29.73 -5.81 -10.03
C LEU A 389 -29.82 -4.28 -10.18
N PHE A 390 -29.01 -3.54 -9.44
CA PHE A 390 -29.15 -2.11 -9.27
C PHE A 390 -28.08 -1.30 -10.00
N ALA A 391 -28.47 -0.14 -10.56
CA ALA A 391 -27.59 0.97 -10.83
C ALA A 391 -27.96 2.12 -9.88
N TYR A 392 -26.98 2.93 -9.51
CA TYR A 392 -27.15 3.97 -8.49
C TYR A 392 -26.61 5.31 -8.96
N ALA A 393 -27.43 6.33 -8.81
CA ALA A 393 -27.04 7.73 -8.94
C ALA A 393 -27.18 8.41 -7.57
N SER A 394 -26.08 8.92 -7.05
CA SER A 394 -25.98 9.46 -5.69
C SER A 394 -26.26 10.95 -5.63
N GLN A 395 -26.60 11.44 -4.44
CA GLN A 395 -26.73 12.87 -4.15
C GLN A 395 -25.43 13.65 -4.41
N SER A 396 -24.28 13.01 -4.18
CA SER A 396 -22.96 13.58 -4.43
C SER A 396 -22.29 12.80 -5.56
N PRO A 397 -22.27 13.33 -6.79
CA PRO A 397 -21.76 12.62 -7.96
C PRO A 397 -20.28 12.21 -7.78
N VAL A 398 -19.98 10.95 -8.09
CA VAL A 398 -18.61 10.43 -8.12
C VAL A 398 -18.07 10.55 -9.53
N ILE A 399 -17.08 11.42 -9.73
CA ILE A 399 -16.42 11.65 -11.02
C ILE A 399 -14.96 11.18 -10.90
N PHE A 400 -14.53 10.43 -11.89
CA PHE A 400 -13.15 9.94 -12.00
C PHE A 400 -12.29 10.94 -12.78
N ALA A 401 -11.04 11.10 -12.37
CA ALA A 401 -10.03 11.90 -13.07
C ALA A 401 -9.61 11.22 -14.38
N ASP A 402 -10.55 11.09 -15.30
CA ASP A 402 -10.42 10.41 -16.59
C ASP A 402 -11.30 11.13 -17.63
N THR A 403 -11.39 10.58 -18.84
CA THR A 403 -12.18 11.14 -19.94
C THR A 403 -13.68 11.16 -19.62
N LEU A 404 -14.41 12.04 -20.29
CA LEU A 404 -15.88 12.05 -20.26
C LEU A 404 -16.45 10.69 -20.70
N TRP A 405 -15.85 10.08 -21.73
CA TRP A 405 -16.23 8.74 -22.20
C TRP A 405 -16.10 7.69 -21.10
N PHE A 406 -14.94 7.66 -20.39
CA PHE A 406 -14.77 6.74 -19.27
C PHE A 406 -15.77 7.00 -18.14
N ASN A 407 -16.03 8.25 -17.81
CA ASN A 407 -17.00 8.60 -16.78
C ASN A 407 -18.43 8.18 -17.11
N LEU A 408 -18.80 8.13 -18.37
CA LEU A 408 -20.11 7.65 -18.84
C LEU A 408 -20.19 6.13 -18.89
N THR A 409 -19.14 5.46 -19.34
CA THR A 409 -19.19 4.02 -19.67
C THR A 409 -18.49 3.12 -18.66
N LEU A 410 -17.62 3.66 -17.80
CA LEU A 410 -16.69 2.92 -16.93
C LEU A 410 -15.87 1.85 -17.70
N GLY A 411 -15.57 2.11 -18.97
CA GLY A 411 -14.85 1.19 -19.82
C GLY A 411 -15.69 0.03 -20.40
N ALA A 412 -17.01 0.04 -20.20
CA ALA A 412 -17.90 -0.94 -20.81
C ALA A 412 -17.98 -0.74 -22.32
N ASN A 413 -18.12 -1.84 -23.06
CA ASN A 413 -18.26 -1.80 -24.51
C ASN A 413 -19.69 -1.43 -24.91
N ILE A 414 -19.98 -0.13 -24.94
CA ILE A 414 -21.28 0.45 -25.30
C ILE A 414 -21.13 1.22 -26.60
N SER A 415 -22.11 1.10 -27.51
CA SER A 415 -22.05 1.83 -28.79
C SER A 415 -22.14 3.34 -28.56
N ARG A 416 -21.44 4.12 -29.42
CA ARG A 416 -21.47 5.59 -29.34
C ARG A 416 -22.87 6.15 -29.54
N GLU A 417 -23.66 5.50 -30.38
CA GLU A 417 -25.06 5.88 -30.68
C GLU A 417 -25.90 5.80 -29.40
N LYS A 418 -25.82 4.68 -28.64
CA LYS A 418 -26.55 4.50 -27.38
C LYS A 418 -26.12 5.53 -26.33
N VAL A 419 -24.80 5.79 -26.20
CA VAL A 419 -24.29 6.82 -25.27
C VAL A 419 -24.77 8.20 -25.67
N SER A 420 -24.71 8.54 -26.97
CA SER A 420 -25.16 9.84 -27.49
C SER A 420 -26.66 10.06 -27.25
N GLU A 421 -27.48 9.02 -27.49
CA GLU A 421 -28.93 9.09 -27.24
C GLU A 421 -29.24 9.41 -25.78
N VAL A 422 -28.64 8.70 -24.84
CA VAL A 422 -28.83 8.93 -23.39
C VAL A 422 -28.34 10.33 -23.00
N CYS A 423 -27.18 10.74 -23.49
CA CYS A 423 -26.63 12.07 -23.23
C CYS A 423 -27.53 13.19 -23.75
N GLN A 424 -28.12 13.02 -24.92
CA GLN A 424 -29.08 13.99 -25.50
C GLN A 424 -30.35 14.10 -24.64
N LYS A 425 -30.90 12.96 -24.17
CA LYS A 425 -32.08 12.96 -23.27
C LYS A 425 -31.82 13.70 -21.95
N LEU A 426 -30.55 13.70 -21.48
CA LEU A 426 -30.14 14.35 -20.24
C LEU A 426 -29.51 15.74 -20.46
N GLY A 427 -29.51 16.27 -21.69
CA GLY A 427 -28.97 17.59 -22.02
C GLY A 427 -27.45 17.69 -21.82
N LEU A 428 -26.69 16.60 -22.09
CA LEU A 428 -25.23 16.56 -22.07
C LEU A 428 -24.61 16.75 -23.47
N ASP A 429 -25.44 16.81 -24.52
CA ASP A 429 -25.03 16.97 -25.92
C ASP A 429 -24.19 18.24 -26.14
N GLN A 430 -24.53 19.34 -25.48
CA GLN A 430 -23.76 20.58 -25.56
C GLN A 430 -22.32 20.40 -25.03
N ILE A 431 -22.14 19.73 -23.90
CA ILE A 431 -20.81 19.46 -23.32
C ILE A 431 -19.99 18.59 -24.28
N ILE A 432 -20.64 17.59 -24.86
CA ILE A 432 -19.99 16.68 -25.80
C ILE A 432 -19.58 17.43 -27.08
N ALA A 433 -20.44 18.32 -27.58
CA ALA A 433 -20.15 19.13 -28.77
C ALA A 433 -19.00 20.12 -28.54
N GLU A 434 -18.94 20.74 -27.37
CA GLU A 434 -17.93 21.75 -27.02
C GLU A 434 -16.57 21.13 -26.66
N LYS A 435 -16.58 20.03 -25.90
CA LYS A 435 -15.37 19.48 -25.28
C LYS A 435 -14.92 18.12 -25.85
N GLY A 436 -15.80 17.40 -26.52
CA GLY A 436 -15.53 16.05 -27.06
C GLY A 436 -15.56 14.93 -26.01
N TRP A 437 -15.54 13.70 -26.50
CA TRP A 437 -15.58 12.47 -25.68
C TRP A 437 -14.32 12.24 -24.86
N ASP A 438 -13.16 12.64 -25.40
CA ASP A 438 -11.85 12.44 -24.80
C ASP A 438 -11.45 13.56 -23.81
N TYR A 439 -12.39 14.48 -23.52
CA TYR A 439 -12.18 15.55 -22.56
C TYR A 439 -11.92 14.98 -21.17
N SER A 440 -10.74 15.27 -20.62
CA SER A 440 -10.37 14.87 -19.26
C SER A 440 -11.01 15.76 -18.21
N LEU A 441 -11.72 15.15 -17.26
CA LEU A 441 -12.46 15.87 -16.21
C LEU A 441 -11.59 16.36 -15.05
N GLY A 442 -10.32 15.91 -14.97
CA GLY A 442 -9.40 16.28 -13.88
C GLY A 442 -9.82 15.74 -12.50
N ASP A 443 -9.03 16.06 -11.47
CA ASP A 443 -9.20 15.47 -10.14
C ASP A 443 -10.49 15.81 -9.43
N ASN A 444 -11.09 16.98 -9.70
CA ASN A 444 -12.34 17.44 -9.05
C ASN A 444 -13.43 17.80 -10.05
N ALA A 445 -13.15 17.66 -11.35
CA ALA A 445 -14.04 18.11 -12.42
C ALA A 445 -14.49 19.58 -12.25
N ASP A 446 -13.62 20.44 -11.70
CA ASP A 446 -13.89 21.83 -11.31
C ASP A 446 -14.39 22.73 -12.46
N GLN A 447 -14.27 22.27 -13.70
CA GLN A 447 -14.73 22.97 -14.89
C GLN A 447 -16.19 22.69 -15.26
N LEU A 448 -16.86 21.78 -14.53
CA LEU A 448 -18.26 21.44 -14.73
C LEU A 448 -19.11 21.90 -13.54
N SER A 449 -20.33 22.34 -13.84
CA SER A 449 -21.29 22.68 -12.79
C SER A 449 -21.78 21.44 -12.06
N GLY A 450 -22.23 21.59 -10.80
CA GLY A 450 -22.81 20.48 -10.02
C GLY A 450 -23.95 19.76 -10.77
N GLY A 451 -24.78 20.50 -11.51
CA GLY A 451 -25.83 19.91 -12.34
C GLY A 451 -25.30 19.12 -13.55
N GLN A 452 -24.17 19.52 -14.12
CA GLN A 452 -23.52 18.74 -15.20
C GLN A 452 -22.96 17.43 -14.65
N LEU A 453 -22.34 17.47 -13.47
CA LEU A 453 -21.81 16.28 -12.79
C LEU A 453 -22.92 15.28 -12.42
N ALA A 454 -24.04 15.77 -11.87
CA ALA A 454 -25.21 14.95 -11.55
C ALA A 454 -25.79 14.26 -12.80
N ARG A 455 -25.85 14.97 -13.93
CA ARG A 455 -26.32 14.40 -15.21
C ARG A 455 -25.36 13.35 -15.78
N ILE A 456 -24.04 13.51 -15.62
CA ILE A 456 -23.04 12.51 -16.02
C ILE A 456 -23.23 11.23 -15.19
N GLU A 457 -23.43 11.35 -13.87
CA GLU A 457 -23.66 10.18 -13.03
C GLU A 457 -24.99 9.48 -13.35
N LEU A 458 -26.05 10.24 -13.59
CA LEU A 458 -27.33 9.67 -14.03
C LEU A 458 -27.23 8.98 -15.40
N ALA A 459 -26.51 9.58 -16.35
CA ALA A 459 -26.24 8.95 -17.64
C ALA A 459 -25.49 7.61 -17.47
N ARG A 460 -24.47 7.58 -16.63
CA ARG A 460 -23.74 6.38 -16.26
C ARG A 460 -24.67 5.31 -15.68
N ALA A 461 -25.53 5.68 -14.75
CA ALA A 461 -26.47 4.74 -14.14
C ALA A 461 -27.44 4.14 -15.15
N ILE A 462 -27.95 4.93 -16.09
CA ILE A 462 -28.82 4.46 -17.17
C ILE A 462 -28.05 3.56 -18.14
N LEU A 463 -26.84 3.95 -18.55
CA LEU A 463 -25.97 3.20 -19.45
C LEU A 463 -25.48 1.87 -18.88
N ALA A 464 -25.46 1.72 -17.55
CA ALA A 464 -25.11 0.46 -16.89
C ALA A 464 -26.12 -0.67 -17.17
N ASP A 465 -27.32 -0.35 -17.72
CA ASP A 465 -28.34 -1.29 -18.19
C ASP A 465 -28.76 -2.33 -17.12
N ARG A 466 -28.86 -1.86 -15.87
CA ARG A 466 -29.31 -2.69 -14.73
C ARG A 466 -30.85 -2.66 -14.65
N SER A 467 -31.40 -3.69 -14.03
CA SER A 467 -32.85 -3.87 -14.01
C SER A 467 -33.60 -2.80 -13.21
N VAL A 468 -32.97 -2.24 -12.17
CA VAL A 468 -33.56 -1.22 -11.30
C VAL A 468 -32.57 -0.08 -11.07
N LEU A 469 -33.01 1.16 -11.28
CA LEU A 469 -32.24 2.36 -10.94
C LEU A 469 -32.59 2.82 -9.53
N LEU A 470 -31.59 3.12 -8.73
CA LEU A 470 -31.72 3.77 -7.44
C LEU A 470 -31.22 5.21 -7.58
N LEU A 471 -32.10 6.17 -7.33
CA LEU A 471 -31.85 7.60 -7.54
C LEU A 471 -31.96 8.33 -6.20
N ASP A 472 -30.85 8.94 -5.75
CA ASP A 472 -30.77 9.62 -4.46
C ASP A 472 -30.67 11.14 -4.67
N GLU A 473 -31.81 11.83 -4.59
CA GLU A 473 -31.91 13.30 -4.70
C GLU A 473 -31.23 13.90 -5.94
N ILE A 474 -31.36 13.25 -7.10
CA ILE A 474 -30.65 13.63 -8.34
C ILE A 474 -30.95 15.06 -8.84
N ASN A 475 -32.00 15.68 -8.34
CA ASN A 475 -32.44 17.02 -8.75
C ASN A 475 -31.86 18.16 -7.91
N ALA A 476 -31.17 17.87 -6.79
CA ALA A 476 -30.71 18.88 -5.83
C ALA A 476 -29.78 19.94 -6.43
N SER A 477 -29.06 19.63 -7.49
CA SER A 477 -28.11 20.53 -8.16
C SER A 477 -28.57 21.01 -9.54
N LEU A 478 -29.84 20.73 -9.94
CA LEU A 478 -30.37 21.06 -11.25
C LEU A 478 -31.28 22.33 -11.19
N ASP A 479 -31.25 23.09 -12.26
CA ASP A 479 -32.29 24.12 -12.47
C ASP A 479 -33.66 23.47 -12.78
N LYS A 480 -34.73 24.20 -12.50
CA LYS A 480 -36.10 23.68 -12.60
C LYS A 480 -36.42 23.13 -13.98
N LYS A 481 -36.01 23.81 -15.05
CA LYS A 481 -36.29 23.39 -16.43
C LYS A 481 -35.61 22.08 -16.78
N THR A 482 -34.34 21.95 -16.43
CA THR A 482 -33.54 20.71 -16.65
C THR A 482 -34.07 19.55 -15.78
N SER A 483 -34.44 19.83 -14.52
CA SER A 483 -35.06 18.86 -13.62
C SER A 483 -36.37 18.31 -14.21
N ASP A 484 -37.26 19.20 -14.68
CA ASP A 484 -38.55 18.81 -15.28
C ASP A 484 -38.34 17.96 -16.55
N GLN A 485 -37.37 18.30 -17.37
CA GLN A 485 -37.02 17.51 -18.57
C GLN A 485 -36.56 16.09 -18.23
N ILE A 486 -35.66 15.98 -17.28
CA ILE A 486 -35.12 14.69 -16.83
C ILE A 486 -36.19 13.82 -16.18
N HIS A 487 -37.01 14.41 -15.30
CA HIS A 487 -38.14 13.73 -14.66
C HIS A 487 -39.15 13.22 -15.68
N ASN A 488 -39.53 14.06 -16.65
CA ASN A 488 -40.45 13.66 -17.71
C ASN A 488 -39.87 12.51 -18.55
N TYR A 489 -38.56 12.54 -18.83
CA TYR A 489 -37.89 11.42 -19.51
C TYR A 489 -37.92 10.12 -18.68
N LEU A 490 -37.57 10.16 -17.40
CA LEU A 490 -37.56 8.99 -16.51
C LEU A 490 -38.95 8.38 -16.34
N LEU A 491 -39.96 9.22 -16.05
CA LEU A 491 -41.33 8.78 -15.83
C LEU A 491 -41.98 8.17 -17.07
N ASN A 492 -41.68 8.68 -18.28
CA ASN A 492 -42.21 8.15 -19.54
C ASN A 492 -41.35 7.02 -20.14
N SER A 493 -40.25 6.66 -19.48
CA SER A 493 -39.40 5.55 -19.93
C SER A 493 -39.91 4.17 -19.46
N ASN A 494 -39.37 3.09 -20.05
CA ASN A 494 -39.62 1.73 -19.57
C ASN A 494 -38.71 1.33 -18.41
N LEU A 495 -37.97 2.27 -17.84
CA LEU A 495 -37.05 2.02 -16.72
C LEU A 495 -37.84 1.71 -15.44
N THR A 496 -37.31 0.80 -14.62
CA THR A 496 -37.76 0.60 -13.25
C THR A 496 -36.87 1.42 -12.34
N PHE A 497 -37.40 2.25 -11.47
CA PHE A 497 -36.57 3.00 -10.54
C PHE A 497 -37.24 3.25 -9.19
N ILE A 498 -36.37 3.44 -8.18
CA ILE A 498 -36.72 3.90 -6.83
C ILE A 498 -36.00 5.24 -6.62
N GLU A 499 -36.74 6.31 -6.42
CA GLU A 499 -36.20 7.66 -6.29
C GLU A 499 -36.48 8.25 -4.92
N VAL A 500 -35.47 8.76 -4.25
CA VAL A 500 -35.61 9.58 -3.05
C VAL A 500 -35.89 11.02 -3.46
N ILE A 501 -37.01 11.57 -3.00
CA ILE A 501 -37.44 12.92 -3.31
C ILE A 501 -37.47 13.74 -2.02
N HIS A 502 -36.88 14.94 -2.06
CA HIS A 502 -36.84 15.82 -0.91
C HIS A 502 -37.87 16.95 -1.01
N HIS A 503 -38.01 17.55 -2.20
CA HIS A 503 -38.99 18.61 -2.49
C HIS A 503 -39.99 18.13 -3.54
N TYR A 504 -41.26 18.05 -3.19
CA TYR A 504 -42.33 17.59 -4.06
C TYR A 504 -43.64 18.34 -3.79
N GLU A 505 -44.43 18.53 -4.81
CA GLU A 505 -45.83 18.91 -4.67
C GLU A 505 -46.70 17.65 -4.67
N PRO A 506 -47.86 17.64 -4.00
CA PRO A 506 -48.76 16.47 -4.01
C PRO A 506 -49.16 15.99 -5.41
N ALA A 507 -49.13 16.88 -6.40
CA ALA A 507 -49.41 16.56 -7.80
C ALA A 507 -48.28 15.73 -8.44
N ASP A 508 -47.04 15.89 -8.00
CA ASP A 508 -45.88 15.15 -8.54
C ASP A 508 -45.89 13.69 -8.09
N LEU A 509 -46.34 13.45 -6.86
CA LEU A 509 -46.42 12.09 -6.32
C LEU A 509 -47.44 11.21 -7.09
N LYS A 510 -48.44 11.79 -7.70
CA LYS A 510 -49.43 11.09 -8.52
C LYS A 510 -48.87 10.52 -9.82
N LYS A 511 -47.66 10.93 -10.20
CA LYS A 511 -46.97 10.44 -11.40
C LYS A 511 -46.20 9.11 -11.14
N TYR A 512 -46.05 8.73 -9.85
CA TYR A 512 -45.40 7.50 -9.44
C TYR A 512 -46.43 6.39 -9.23
N ASP A 513 -46.02 5.15 -9.53
CA ASP A 513 -46.87 3.98 -9.34
C ASP A 513 -47.03 3.62 -7.86
N GLN A 514 -46.00 3.96 -7.04
CA GLN A 514 -46.00 3.71 -5.60
C GLN A 514 -45.21 4.81 -4.86
N VAL A 515 -45.68 5.16 -3.67
CA VAL A 515 -44.99 6.05 -2.75
C VAL A 515 -44.70 5.30 -1.45
N ILE A 516 -43.43 5.30 -1.03
CA ILE A 516 -42.97 4.77 0.25
C ILE A 516 -42.73 5.96 1.17
N GLU A 517 -43.50 6.10 2.21
CA GLU A 517 -43.32 7.13 3.22
C GLU A 517 -42.59 6.56 4.43
N LEU A 518 -41.43 7.14 4.74
CA LEU A 518 -40.63 6.82 5.92
C LEU A 518 -40.92 7.82 7.04
N ASN A 519 -41.29 7.33 8.21
CA ASN A 519 -41.66 8.11 9.40
C ASN A 519 -40.70 7.88 10.56
#